data_45cf54a2b386d9a3acf85a6a4b8893b4
#
_entry.id   45cf54a2b386d9a3acf85a6a4b8893b4
#
_cell.length_a   1.000
_cell.length_b   1.000
_cell.length_c   1.000
_cell.angle_alpha   90.00
_cell.angle_beta   90.00
_cell.angle_gamma   90.00
#
_symmetry.space_group_name_H-M   'P 1'
#
loop_
_entity.id
_entity.type
_entity.pdbx_description
1 polymer ?
#
loop_
_entity_poly.entity_id
_entity_poly.type
_entity_poly.pdbx_seq_one_letter_code
_entity_poly.pdbx_strand_id
1 'polypeptide(L)'
;MKIEHIQSFMVIGISNDLSPTGMKDTWDQLYARMNEIPYMINPKIGYGLLVNRRYTACMEVASVGNLPEGMDGMVVPANDYAIFMHKGKIKYLKQTWDLILKQYASQLDMLQPNFERYDERFNPVSDDSIVEIYIPLKK
;
A
#
# COMPACT_ATOMS: atom_id res chain seq x y z
N MET A 1 -13.59 10.44 -8.13
CA MET A 1 -12.90 9.18 -7.85
C MET A 1 -12.85 8.34 -9.11
N LYS A 2 -11.76 7.65 -9.31
CA LYS A 2 -11.56 6.76 -10.45
C LYS A 2 -11.88 5.33 -10.02
N ILE A 3 -12.48 4.52 -10.88
CA ILE A 3 -12.80 3.12 -10.59
C ILE A 3 -12.08 2.25 -11.61
N GLU A 4 -11.32 1.25 -11.14
CA GLU A 4 -10.65 0.28 -11.98
C GLU A 4 -10.74 -1.12 -11.39
N HIS A 5 -10.86 -2.12 -12.25
CA HIS A 5 -10.65 -3.51 -11.87
C HIS A 5 -9.18 -3.82 -11.89
N ILE A 6 -8.64 -4.29 -10.76
CA ILE A 6 -7.24 -4.66 -10.62
C ILE A 6 -7.17 -6.17 -10.42
N GLN A 7 -6.34 -6.83 -11.21
CA GLN A 7 -6.09 -8.27 -11.08
C GLN A 7 -5.35 -8.56 -9.78
N SER A 8 -5.48 -9.80 -9.29
CA SER A 8 -4.73 -10.22 -8.10
C SER A 8 -3.23 -10.13 -8.36
N PHE A 9 -2.49 -9.79 -7.32
CA PHE A 9 -1.03 -9.76 -7.38
C PHE A 9 -0.42 -10.19 -6.05
N MET A 10 0.83 -10.63 -6.11
CA MET A 10 1.55 -11.14 -4.94
C MET A 10 2.55 -10.10 -4.46
N VAL A 11 2.71 -10.03 -3.15
CA VAL A 11 3.65 -9.12 -2.50
C VAL A 11 4.47 -9.82 -1.44
N ILE A 12 5.67 -9.33 -1.19
CA ILE A 12 6.52 -9.71 -0.04
C ILE A 12 6.94 -8.42 0.65
N GLY A 13 6.89 -8.42 1.98
CA GLY A 13 7.31 -7.26 2.74
C GLY A 13 7.38 -7.46 4.24
N ILE A 14 7.45 -6.33 4.94
CA ILE A 14 7.56 -6.24 6.39
C ILE A 14 6.24 -5.75 6.95
N SER A 15 5.70 -6.47 7.94
CA SER A 15 4.43 -6.11 8.59
C SER A 15 4.65 -5.62 10.00
N ASN A 16 3.79 -4.68 10.42
CA ASN A 16 3.81 -4.14 11.77
C ASN A 16 2.39 -3.68 12.14
N ASP A 17 2.20 -3.22 13.37
CA ASP A 17 0.92 -2.65 13.77
C ASP A 17 0.65 -1.32 13.07
N LEU A 18 -0.62 -0.95 12.99
CA LEU A 18 -1.07 0.25 12.30
C LEU A 18 -0.93 1.47 13.21
N SER A 19 0.30 1.97 13.37
CA SER A 19 0.62 3.19 14.09
C SER A 19 1.57 4.04 13.25
N PRO A 20 1.63 5.37 13.43
CA PRO A 20 2.56 6.21 12.67
C PRO A 20 4.02 5.75 12.79
N THR A 21 4.44 5.39 14.00
CA THR A 21 5.80 4.89 14.25
C THR A 21 6.01 3.52 13.60
N GLY A 22 5.05 2.60 13.74
CA GLY A 22 5.13 1.28 13.14
C GLY A 22 5.19 1.33 11.62
N MET A 23 4.40 2.20 11.00
CA MET A 23 4.41 2.35 9.53
C MET A 23 5.77 2.85 9.04
N LYS A 24 6.34 3.87 9.70
CA LYS A 24 7.66 4.38 9.34
C LYS A 24 8.75 3.32 9.51
N ASP A 25 8.75 2.61 10.64
CA ASP A 25 9.71 1.55 10.92
C ASP A 25 9.64 0.44 9.87
N THR A 26 8.44 0.12 9.44
CA THR A 26 8.19 -0.91 8.42
C THR A 26 8.87 -0.56 7.10
N TRP A 27 8.73 0.69 6.65
CA TRP A 27 9.38 1.17 5.44
C TRP A 27 10.90 1.21 5.59
N ASP A 28 11.40 1.66 6.73
CA ASP A 28 12.85 1.70 7.00
C ASP A 28 13.45 0.29 6.96
N GLN A 29 12.78 -0.70 7.55
CA GLN A 29 13.22 -2.10 7.53
C GLN A 29 13.15 -2.68 6.11
N LEU A 30 12.10 -2.38 5.36
CA LEU A 30 11.97 -2.85 3.99
C LEU A 30 13.11 -2.33 3.12
N TYR A 31 13.38 -1.03 3.16
CA TYR A 31 14.46 -0.44 2.36
C TYR A 31 15.83 -1.01 2.71
N ALA A 32 16.08 -1.30 3.98
CA ALA A 32 17.33 -1.90 4.42
C ALA A 32 17.52 -3.32 3.88
N ARG A 33 16.43 -4.00 3.51
CA ARG A 33 16.44 -5.42 3.11
C ARG A 33 15.87 -5.67 1.71
N MET A 34 15.74 -4.63 0.90
CA MET A 34 15.18 -4.74 -0.46
C MET A 34 15.87 -5.80 -1.31
N ASN A 35 17.19 -5.94 -1.17
CA ASN A 35 17.98 -6.90 -1.93
C ASN A 35 17.72 -8.35 -1.55
N GLU A 36 17.00 -8.61 -0.47
CA GLU A 36 16.63 -9.98 -0.07
C GLU A 36 15.34 -10.46 -0.72
N ILE A 37 14.54 -9.56 -1.29
CA ILE A 37 13.25 -9.90 -1.89
C ILE A 37 13.47 -10.53 -3.26
N PRO A 38 13.09 -11.82 -3.45
CA PRO A 38 13.26 -12.49 -4.73
C PRO A 38 12.12 -12.15 -5.71
N TYR A 39 12.41 -12.25 -7.01
CA TYR A 39 11.41 -12.15 -8.08
C TYR A 39 10.62 -10.86 -8.10
N MET A 40 11.22 -9.75 -7.69
CA MET A 40 10.58 -8.43 -7.67
C MET A 40 10.20 -7.99 -9.09
N ILE A 41 8.94 -7.57 -9.26
CA ILE A 41 8.41 -7.15 -10.57
C ILE A 41 8.96 -5.78 -10.96
N ASN A 42 8.86 -4.80 -10.03
CA ASN A 42 9.32 -3.44 -10.30
C ASN A 42 9.84 -2.80 -9.01
N PRO A 43 11.18 -2.58 -8.91
CA PRO A 43 11.77 -2.01 -7.70
C PRO A 43 11.43 -0.54 -7.46
N LYS A 44 10.81 0.12 -8.43
CA LYS A 44 10.42 1.54 -8.32
C LYS A 44 9.02 1.74 -7.75
N ILE A 45 8.28 0.66 -7.52
CA ILE A 45 6.91 0.73 -7.01
C ILE A 45 6.83 -0.03 -5.68
N GLY A 46 6.42 0.66 -4.62
CA GLY A 46 6.16 0.06 -3.33
C GLY A 46 4.69 0.18 -2.95
N TYR A 47 4.24 -0.69 -2.05
CA TYR A 47 2.86 -0.72 -1.58
C TYR A 47 2.81 -0.67 -0.06
N GLY A 48 1.91 0.16 0.48
CA GLY A 48 1.53 0.11 1.88
C GLY A 48 0.20 -0.61 1.99
N LEU A 49 0.23 -1.88 2.36
CA LEU A 49 -0.95 -2.74 2.38
C LEU A 49 -1.60 -2.73 3.77
N LEU A 50 -2.90 -2.50 3.80
CA LEU A 50 -3.70 -2.42 5.03
C LEU A 50 -4.63 -3.63 5.06
N VAL A 51 -4.34 -4.58 5.95
CA VAL A 51 -5.10 -5.83 6.10
C VAL A 51 -5.18 -6.18 7.58
N ASN A 52 -6.37 -6.47 8.08
CA ASN A 52 -6.59 -6.97 9.45
C ASN A 52 -5.93 -6.08 10.52
N ARG A 53 -6.03 -4.76 10.36
CA ARG A 53 -5.47 -3.75 11.27
C ARG A 53 -3.94 -3.80 11.35
N ARG A 54 -3.30 -4.37 10.34
CA ARG A 54 -1.84 -4.37 10.21
C ARG A 54 -1.44 -3.64 8.94
N TYR A 55 -0.25 -3.09 8.98
CA TYR A 55 0.37 -2.41 7.85
C TYR A 55 1.55 -3.21 7.35
N THR A 56 1.60 -3.45 6.03
CA THR A 56 2.71 -4.14 5.40
C THR A 56 3.32 -3.24 4.33
N ALA A 57 4.58 -2.84 4.51
CA ALA A 57 5.35 -2.22 3.45
C ALA A 57 5.91 -3.34 2.58
N CYS A 58 5.59 -3.34 1.30
CA CYS A 58 5.86 -4.49 0.45
C CYS A 58 6.11 -4.12 -1.01
N MET A 59 6.66 -5.10 -1.72
CA MET A 59 6.93 -5.01 -3.15
C MET A 59 6.21 -6.12 -3.88
N GLU A 60 5.76 -5.84 -5.09
CA GLU A 60 5.14 -6.85 -5.93
C GLU A 60 6.20 -7.85 -6.41
N VAL A 61 5.86 -9.15 -6.35
CA VAL A 61 6.73 -10.24 -6.75
C VAL A 61 6.00 -11.21 -7.67
N ALA A 62 6.76 -11.96 -8.45
CA ALA A 62 6.18 -13.00 -9.32
C ALA A 62 5.86 -14.28 -8.55
N SER A 63 6.44 -14.48 -7.37
CA SER A 63 6.22 -15.66 -6.54
C SER A 63 6.48 -15.35 -5.06
N VAL A 64 5.70 -15.96 -4.18
CA VAL A 64 5.90 -15.88 -2.72
C VAL A 64 6.47 -17.17 -2.14
N GLY A 65 7.00 -18.07 -2.99
CA GLY A 65 7.49 -19.39 -2.56
C GLY A 65 8.75 -19.38 -1.71
N ASN A 66 9.55 -18.31 -1.74
CA ASN A 66 10.82 -18.22 -0.99
C ASN A 66 10.82 -16.92 -0.18
N LEU A 67 10.26 -16.98 1.05
CA LEU A 67 10.20 -15.81 1.92
C LEU A 67 11.51 -15.60 2.65
N PRO A 68 12.09 -14.40 2.61
CA PRO A 68 13.18 -14.01 3.51
C PRO A 68 12.71 -14.10 4.96
N GLU A 69 13.64 -14.39 5.87
CA GLU A 69 13.32 -14.50 7.30
C GLU A 69 12.68 -13.20 7.82
N GLY A 70 11.58 -13.34 8.54
CA GLY A 70 10.87 -12.21 9.14
C GLY A 70 10.01 -11.41 8.16
N MET A 71 9.92 -11.84 6.91
CA MET A 71 9.04 -11.21 5.92
C MET A 71 7.77 -12.01 5.72
N ASP A 72 6.71 -11.31 5.33
CA ASP A 72 5.41 -11.91 5.00
C ASP A 72 5.18 -11.88 3.50
N GLY A 73 4.58 -12.94 2.98
CA GLY A 73 4.09 -12.99 1.61
C GLY A 73 2.57 -13.05 1.59
N MET A 74 1.96 -12.34 0.67
CA MET A 74 0.49 -12.30 0.57
C MET A 74 0.05 -12.18 -0.87
N VAL A 75 -1.19 -12.61 -1.10
CA VAL A 75 -1.90 -12.33 -2.37
C VAL A 75 -2.90 -11.21 -2.09
N VAL A 76 -2.79 -10.13 -2.85
CA VAL A 76 -3.81 -9.09 -2.87
C VAL A 76 -4.87 -9.54 -3.86
N PRO A 77 -6.11 -9.79 -3.42
CA PRO A 77 -7.12 -10.36 -4.31
C PRO A 77 -7.56 -9.37 -5.40
N ALA A 78 -7.98 -9.91 -6.54
CA ALA A 78 -8.59 -9.12 -7.59
C ALA A 78 -9.86 -8.43 -7.07
N ASN A 79 -10.08 -7.18 -7.45
CA ASN A 79 -11.24 -6.43 -7.01
C ASN A 79 -11.47 -5.20 -7.89
N ASP A 80 -12.66 -4.62 -7.73
CA ASP A 80 -12.93 -3.29 -8.27
C ASP A 80 -12.57 -2.26 -7.20
N TYR A 81 -11.64 -1.39 -7.51
CA TYR A 81 -11.10 -0.40 -6.58
C TYR A 81 -11.55 1.00 -6.94
N ALA A 82 -11.92 1.77 -5.92
CA ALA A 82 -11.95 3.21 -6.02
C ALA A 82 -10.52 3.71 -5.79
N ILE A 83 -10.05 4.56 -6.70
CA ILE A 83 -8.68 5.07 -6.67
C ILE A 83 -8.72 6.58 -6.41
N PHE A 84 -7.99 6.99 -5.40
CA PHE A 84 -7.86 8.38 -5.00
C PHE A 84 -6.40 8.80 -5.05
N MET A 85 -6.14 10.07 -5.30
CA MET A 85 -4.79 10.60 -5.29
C MET A 85 -4.58 11.51 -4.10
N HIS A 86 -3.49 11.28 -3.36
CA HIS A 86 -2.97 12.27 -2.43
C HIS A 86 -1.86 13.04 -3.13
N LYS A 87 -2.06 14.34 -3.35
CA LYS A 87 -1.04 15.22 -3.87
C LYS A 87 -0.50 16.08 -2.75
N GLY A 88 0.81 16.02 -2.54
CA GLY A 88 1.49 16.82 -1.53
C GLY A 88 2.32 16.01 -0.55
N LYS A 89 2.78 16.68 0.50
CA LYS A 89 3.69 16.09 1.49
C LYS A 89 3.04 14.92 2.21
N ILE A 90 3.86 13.92 2.55
CA ILE A 90 3.41 12.70 3.22
C ILE A 90 2.76 12.99 4.58
N LYS A 91 3.18 14.03 5.28
CA LYS A 91 2.61 14.38 6.59
C LYS A 91 1.11 14.72 6.52
N TYR A 92 0.59 15.02 5.32
CA TYR A 92 -0.83 15.31 5.11
C TYR A 92 -1.63 14.13 4.59
N LEU A 93 -1.01 12.97 4.41
CA LEU A 93 -1.68 11.78 3.86
C LEU A 93 -2.88 11.36 4.73
N LYS A 94 -2.75 11.43 6.04
CA LYS A 94 -3.84 11.09 6.96
C LYS A 94 -5.07 11.98 6.73
N GLN A 95 -4.88 13.26 6.45
CA GLN A 95 -6.00 14.17 6.15
C GLN A 95 -6.74 13.74 4.88
N THR A 96 -6.00 13.30 3.86
CA THR A 96 -6.61 12.78 2.62
C THR A 96 -7.42 11.53 2.91
N TRP A 97 -6.90 10.59 3.70
CA TRP A 97 -7.66 9.41 4.14
C TRP A 97 -8.94 9.79 4.88
N ASP A 98 -8.86 10.73 5.82
CA ASP A 98 -10.01 11.18 6.59
C ASP A 98 -11.09 11.79 5.69
N LEU A 99 -10.70 12.58 4.71
CA LEU A 99 -11.64 13.18 3.73
C LEU A 99 -12.31 12.11 2.86
N ILE A 100 -11.54 11.13 2.38
CA ILE A 100 -12.07 10.02 1.58
C ILE A 100 -13.12 9.24 2.37
N LEU A 101 -12.80 8.86 3.59
CA LEU A 101 -13.70 8.07 4.43
C LEU A 101 -14.94 8.87 4.82
N LYS A 102 -14.80 10.16 5.08
CA LYS A 102 -15.94 11.03 5.36
C LYS A 102 -16.90 11.12 4.17
N GLN A 103 -16.38 11.21 2.97
CA GLN A 103 -17.18 11.46 1.76
C GLN A 103 -17.73 10.18 1.15
N TYR A 104 -16.98 9.07 1.19
CA TYR A 104 -17.27 7.87 0.42
C TYR A 104 -17.48 6.60 1.26
N ALA A 105 -17.53 6.69 2.59
CA ALA A 105 -17.61 5.51 3.47
C ALA A 105 -18.71 4.52 3.09
N SER A 106 -19.85 5.02 2.64
CA SER A 106 -21.00 4.17 2.27
C SER A 106 -20.73 3.32 1.01
N GLN A 107 -19.76 3.71 0.19
CA GLN A 107 -19.44 3.03 -1.07
C GLN A 107 -18.19 2.15 -0.96
N LEU A 108 -17.39 2.29 0.11
CA LEU A 108 -16.10 1.65 0.26
C LEU A 108 -16.15 0.48 1.24
N ASP A 109 -15.45 -0.60 0.92
CA ASP A 109 -15.34 -1.77 1.78
C ASP A 109 -13.96 -1.80 2.47
N MET A 110 -13.92 -1.23 3.68
CA MET A 110 -12.69 -1.16 4.47
C MET A 110 -12.32 -2.48 5.16
N LEU A 111 -13.17 -3.50 5.06
CA LEU A 111 -12.88 -4.82 5.63
C LEU A 111 -12.02 -5.67 4.70
N GLN A 112 -11.94 -5.30 3.43
CA GLN A 112 -11.08 -5.98 2.47
C GLN A 112 -9.71 -5.29 2.38
N PRO A 113 -8.67 -5.98 1.88
CA PRO A 113 -7.36 -5.36 1.70
C PRO A 113 -7.44 -4.08 0.88
N ASN A 114 -6.88 -3.02 1.41
CA ASN A 114 -6.74 -1.75 0.71
C ASN A 114 -5.28 -1.33 0.79
N PHE A 115 -4.85 -0.44 -0.10
CA PHE A 115 -3.44 -0.13 -0.17
C PHE A 115 -3.14 1.26 -0.72
N GLU A 116 -1.97 1.74 -0.34
CA GLU A 116 -1.33 2.91 -0.91
C GLU A 116 -0.27 2.44 -1.89
N ARG A 117 -0.17 3.11 -3.03
CA ARG A 117 0.83 2.81 -4.06
C ARG A 117 1.79 3.99 -4.19
N TYR A 118 3.07 3.68 -4.03
CA TYR A 118 4.17 4.64 -4.08
C TYR A 118 5.02 4.34 -5.31
N ASP A 119 5.08 5.27 -6.26
CA ASP A 119 5.91 5.14 -7.46
C ASP A 119 6.93 6.29 -7.55
N GLU A 120 7.48 6.52 -8.73
CA GLU A 120 8.51 7.54 -8.94
C GLU A 120 8.03 8.97 -8.66
N ARG A 121 6.72 9.21 -8.61
CA ARG A 121 6.16 10.52 -8.30
C ARG A 121 6.19 10.84 -6.81
N PHE A 122 6.54 9.86 -5.97
CA PHE A 122 6.58 10.03 -4.52
C PHE A 122 7.83 10.76 -4.08
N ASN A 123 7.65 11.84 -3.32
CA ASN A 123 8.71 12.55 -2.59
C ASN A 123 8.09 13.05 -1.29
N PRO A 124 8.51 12.54 -0.11
CA PRO A 124 7.80 12.79 1.15
C PRO A 124 7.69 14.26 1.56
N VAL A 125 8.58 15.11 1.04
CA VAL A 125 8.63 16.54 1.42
C VAL A 125 8.18 17.48 0.31
N SER A 126 7.74 16.94 -0.83
CA SER A 126 7.34 17.77 -1.99
C SER A 126 5.83 18.01 -2.01
N ASP A 127 5.45 19.23 -2.37
CA ASP A 127 4.06 19.58 -2.62
C ASP A 127 3.50 18.92 -3.90
N ASP A 128 4.36 18.43 -4.77
CA ASP A 128 3.99 17.77 -6.04
C ASP A 128 3.99 16.24 -5.95
N SER A 129 4.32 15.68 -4.79
CA SER A 129 4.33 14.25 -4.56
C SER A 129 2.95 13.63 -4.76
N ILE A 130 2.91 12.43 -5.35
CA ILE A 130 1.67 11.69 -5.57
C ILE A 130 1.76 10.33 -4.89
N VAL A 131 0.74 10.03 -4.09
CA VAL A 131 0.47 8.67 -3.55
C VAL A 131 -0.92 8.30 -4.02
N GLU A 132 -1.08 7.12 -4.59
CA GLU A 132 -2.38 6.60 -4.96
C GLU A 132 -2.95 5.73 -3.85
N ILE A 133 -4.25 5.86 -3.58
CA ILE A 133 -4.95 5.11 -2.53
C ILE A 133 -6.01 4.25 -3.20
N TYR A 134 -5.94 2.93 -2.99
CA TYR A 134 -6.83 1.94 -3.59
C TYR A 134 -7.69 1.32 -2.50
N ILE A 135 -9.00 1.49 -2.60
CA ILE A 135 -9.96 0.95 -1.64
C ILE A 135 -11.04 0.18 -2.40
N PRO A 136 -11.31 -1.09 -2.04
CA PRO A 136 -12.35 -1.87 -2.70
C PRO A 136 -13.73 -1.22 -2.56
N LEU A 137 -14.53 -1.32 -3.61
CA LEU A 137 -15.92 -0.89 -3.58
C LEU A 137 -16.79 -1.96 -2.90
N LYS A 138 -17.79 -1.51 -2.16
CA LYS A 138 -18.83 -2.41 -1.66
C LYS A 138 -19.60 -3.00 -2.84
N LYS A 139 -19.97 -4.27 -2.69
CA LYS A 139 -20.77 -4.99 -3.67
C LYS A 139 -22.25 -5.01 -3.30
#